data_c06c41b36f811278ec6c0f9624890c06
#
_entry.id   c06c41b36f811278ec6c0f9624890c06
#
_cell.length_a   1.000
_cell.length_b   1.000
_cell.length_c   1.000
_cell.angle_alpha   90.00
_cell.angle_beta   90.00
_cell.angle_gamma   90.00
#
_symmetry.space_group_name_H-M   'P 1'
#
loop_
_entity.id
_entity.type
_entity.pdbx_description
1 polymer ?
#
loop_
_entity_poly.entity_id
_entity_poly.type
_entity_poly.pdbx_seq_one_letter_code
_entity_poly.pdbx_strand_id
1 'polypeptide(L)'
;MAFTCGFFNSENGDRKYNAEQMSAIFDGIIADGVFTTIGDHLAVSAGTGMQVLVGTGKAWFDHTWNVNDAAYPLAIAASDVTLSRIDAIVLETNHSDSVRLNKLRIVQGTVASSPVKPTLTNSEKVHQHPLAWVTVAPGVTQIAASAIENAVGTSACPFVTGIIATTAIDDLFNQWNGEFDEWFDNLKAQLSDNVVANLQRQIDVNKTQIQTNWDNTLKSYTKQLLSLPDSAIPDDAFMALVVGTDSRAYRVTVKYPNNTPAIGFTISGLSAIPNASLVTNKDGIAMGKSSNTTVSITVEKKYDDILAKTVSVTSTGTITDVTIILEYDRANKTVRSSGKLPTNVSALCTGIEYVLVAGGGSGGYSLQSAGVYSAPSAGGSGGGGGNAVKDTLQFAPNADIDIIIGAGGPEPPRDPHSIIDERKPTQGSSGGNSQLLLGTTVLKSVTGGGGGSYVESPSSKEIVIDGYAHKGFIKTYEPTAGGQGNGNGGSGAKVVQCISTTDDTTSYVYNVKDINTGETYTSSYMNGTPGSDGQIFELNGESIPTGGGGGGGAGCYMFSNQEAWNARKIYFSPGNGRGSAIGAGGAGGATMLTGTQGSNNVSGMDNTIIGGLAGGLVYYYKH
;
A
#
# COMPACT_ATOMS: atom_id res chain seq x y z
N MET A 1 -30.08 51.00 -13.94
CA MET A 1 -28.73 50.38 -14.23
C MET A 1 -28.00 51.36 -15.08
N ALA A 2 -26.79 51.76 -14.69
CA ALA A 2 -25.93 52.61 -15.52
C ALA A 2 -25.12 51.69 -16.42
N PHE A 3 -25.03 52.06 -17.73
CA PHE A 3 -24.12 51.42 -18.66
C PHE A 3 -22.68 51.78 -18.24
N THR A 4 -21.82 50.80 -18.00
CA THR A 4 -20.42 50.99 -17.65
C THR A 4 -19.51 50.30 -18.64
N CYS A 5 -18.38 50.92 -18.97
CA CYS A 5 -17.34 50.38 -19.85
C CYS A 5 -15.95 50.67 -19.29
N GLY A 6 -14.92 49.94 -19.76
CA GLY A 6 -13.57 50.02 -19.17
C GLY A 6 -12.46 49.85 -20.19
N PHE A 7 -11.21 49.85 -19.71
CA PHE A 7 -9.95 49.70 -20.47
C PHE A 7 -9.66 50.75 -21.53
N PHE A 8 -10.08 51.97 -21.32
CA PHE A 8 -9.65 53.11 -22.10
C PHE A 8 -8.42 53.77 -21.47
N ASN A 9 -7.50 54.25 -22.26
CA ASN A 9 -6.35 55.01 -21.78
C ASN A 9 -6.82 56.26 -21.03
N SER A 10 -6.14 56.54 -19.92
CA SER A 10 -6.39 57.77 -19.16
C SER A 10 -5.69 58.95 -19.82
N GLU A 11 -6.41 60.05 -20.03
CA GLU A 11 -5.85 61.35 -20.37
C GLU A 11 -6.00 62.29 -19.15
N ASN A 12 -4.88 62.80 -18.67
CA ASN A 12 -4.82 63.69 -17.50
C ASN A 12 -5.45 63.14 -16.21
N GLY A 13 -5.51 61.78 -16.05
CA GLY A 13 -6.06 61.14 -14.88
C GLY A 13 -7.58 61.05 -14.81
N ASP A 14 -8.29 61.20 -15.93
CA ASP A 14 -9.74 61.16 -16.06
C ASP A 14 -10.32 59.74 -15.91
N ARG A 15 -9.50 58.70 -16.12
CA ARG A 15 -9.92 57.28 -15.99
C ARG A 15 -9.27 56.65 -14.77
N LYS A 16 -10.11 56.32 -13.77
CA LYS A 16 -9.71 55.57 -12.58
C LYS A 16 -10.63 54.37 -12.44
N TYR A 17 -10.04 53.18 -12.46
CA TYR A 17 -10.75 51.92 -12.26
C TYR A 17 -10.57 51.45 -10.82
N ASN A 18 -11.65 51.13 -10.15
CA ASN A 18 -11.62 50.48 -8.86
C ASN A 18 -11.46 48.97 -9.01
N ALA A 19 -11.29 48.26 -7.89
CA ALA A 19 -11.08 46.81 -7.86
C ALA A 19 -12.26 46.06 -8.49
N GLU A 20 -13.50 46.49 -8.23
CA GLU A 20 -14.73 45.92 -8.76
C GLU A 20 -14.77 46.02 -10.28
N GLN A 21 -14.48 47.20 -10.85
CA GLN A 21 -14.43 47.39 -12.28
C GLN A 21 -13.33 46.57 -12.94
N MET A 22 -12.18 46.38 -12.27
CA MET A 22 -11.07 45.58 -12.80
C MET A 22 -11.37 44.07 -12.73
N SER A 23 -12.09 43.61 -11.70
CA SER A 23 -12.45 42.21 -11.55
C SER A 23 -13.63 41.80 -12.44
N ALA A 24 -14.50 42.74 -12.82
CA ALA A 24 -15.68 42.51 -13.68
C ALA A 24 -15.34 41.87 -15.04
N ILE A 25 -14.08 42.01 -15.53
CA ILE A 25 -13.65 41.32 -16.76
C ILE A 25 -13.68 39.79 -16.62
N PHE A 26 -13.57 39.30 -15.41
CA PHE A 26 -13.55 37.85 -15.15
C PHE A 26 -14.98 37.26 -14.99
N ASP A 27 -16.00 38.11 -14.94
CA ASP A 27 -17.41 37.69 -14.88
C ASP A 27 -17.78 36.91 -16.16
N GLY A 28 -18.28 35.70 -15.96
CA GLY A 28 -18.59 34.77 -17.04
C GLY A 28 -17.36 34.08 -17.66
N ILE A 29 -16.14 34.44 -17.22
CA ILE A 29 -14.90 33.76 -17.64
C ILE A 29 -14.43 32.76 -16.56
N ILE A 30 -14.48 33.16 -15.29
CA ILE A 30 -14.05 32.37 -14.15
C ILE A 30 -15.20 32.32 -13.17
N ALA A 31 -15.73 31.12 -12.91
CA ALA A 31 -16.70 30.92 -11.84
C ALA A 31 -16.00 30.85 -10.47
N ASP A 32 -16.72 31.22 -9.43
CA ASP A 32 -16.23 31.10 -8.06
C ASP A 32 -15.83 29.66 -7.73
N GLY A 33 -14.66 29.50 -7.10
CA GLY A 33 -14.19 28.19 -6.72
C GLY A 33 -12.69 28.10 -6.40
N VAL A 34 -12.24 26.88 -6.15
CA VAL A 34 -10.85 26.52 -5.93
C VAL A 34 -10.24 25.98 -7.22
N PHE A 35 -8.99 26.35 -7.55
CA PHE A 35 -8.30 25.86 -8.75
C PHE A 35 -7.85 24.41 -8.56
N THR A 36 -8.24 23.54 -9.49
CA THR A 36 -7.93 22.09 -9.45
C THR A 36 -6.48 21.74 -9.74
N THR A 37 -5.74 22.63 -10.42
CA THR A 37 -4.39 22.35 -10.92
C THR A 37 -3.29 23.06 -10.12
N ILE A 38 -3.65 23.72 -9.02
CA ILE A 38 -2.70 24.55 -8.27
C ILE A 38 -2.60 24.05 -6.82
N GLY A 39 -1.40 23.59 -6.45
CA GLY A 39 -1.08 23.10 -5.10
C GLY A 39 -1.94 21.92 -4.67
N ASP A 40 -2.27 21.87 -3.40
CA ASP A 40 -3.10 20.84 -2.78
C ASP A 40 -4.59 21.22 -2.76
N HIS A 41 -5.01 22.13 -3.63
CA HIS A 41 -6.40 22.61 -3.77
C HIS A 41 -6.99 23.16 -2.47
N LEU A 42 -6.19 23.78 -1.61
CA LEU A 42 -6.58 24.22 -0.26
C LEU A 42 -7.22 23.11 0.60
N ALA A 43 -6.91 21.84 0.30
CA ALA A 43 -7.42 20.72 1.08
C ALA A 43 -6.97 20.81 2.55
N VAL A 44 -7.87 20.44 3.45
CA VAL A 44 -7.59 20.51 4.89
C VAL A 44 -7.13 19.13 5.37
N SER A 45 -6.06 19.12 6.12
CA SER A 45 -5.48 17.93 6.73
C SER A 45 -5.28 18.10 8.23
N ALA A 46 -5.08 16.99 8.95
CA ALA A 46 -4.79 17.02 10.37
C ALA A 46 -3.37 17.57 10.63
N GLY A 47 -3.27 18.50 11.57
CA GLY A 47 -2.00 18.99 12.11
C GLY A 47 -1.60 18.27 13.39
N THR A 48 -0.69 18.88 14.14
CA THR A 48 -0.25 18.34 15.43
C THR A 48 -1.19 18.81 16.55
N GLY A 49 -1.73 17.86 17.34
CA GLY A 49 -2.65 18.19 18.43
C GLY A 49 -3.99 18.76 17.93
N MET A 50 -4.51 19.76 18.61
CA MET A 50 -5.76 20.44 18.26
C MET A 50 -5.54 21.47 17.14
N GLN A 51 -5.05 21.02 15.99
CA GLN A 51 -4.73 21.88 14.86
C GLN A 51 -5.08 21.17 13.54
N VAL A 52 -5.47 21.96 12.55
CA VAL A 52 -5.60 21.54 11.16
C VAL A 52 -4.68 22.40 10.28
N LEU A 53 -4.29 21.87 9.15
CA LEU A 53 -3.46 22.53 8.15
C LEU A 53 -4.28 22.70 6.87
N VAL A 54 -4.39 23.92 6.37
CA VAL A 54 -4.91 24.18 5.04
C VAL A 54 -3.74 24.07 4.06
N GLY A 55 -3.85 23.17 3.10
CA GLY A 55 -2.83 22.90 2.09
C GLY A 55 -2.63 24.08 1.13
N THR A 56 -1.57 23.99 0.34
CA THR A 56 -1.28 24.98 -0.70
C THR A 56 -2.39 25.03 -1.74
N GLY A 57 -2.57 26.17 -2.39
CA GLY A 57 -3.57 26.29 -3.44
C GLY A 57 -3.96 27.72 -3.77
N LYS A 58 -4.88 27.84 -4.70
CA LYS A 58 -5.41 29.11 -5.15
C LYS A 58 -6.93 29.03 -5.27
N ALA A 59 -7.61 30.12 -4.95
CA ALA A 59 -9.05 30.25 -5.08
C ALA A 59 -9.44 31.60 -5.67
N TRP A 60 -10.58 31.63 -6.35
CA TRP A 60 -11.28 32.81 -6.81
C TRP A 60 -12.67 32.81 -6.20
N PHE A 61 -13.01 33.81 -5.39
CA PHE A 61 -14.33 33.97 -4.79
C PHE A 61 -14.68 35.45 -4.69
N ASP A 62 -15.90 35.76 -4.96
CA ASP A 62 -16.48 37.12 -4.81
C ASP A 62 -15.57 38.19 -5.40
N HIS A 63 -15.14 38.04 -6.65
CA HIS A 63 -14.24 38.94 -7.37
C HIS A 63 -12.85 39.13 -6.73
N THR A 64 -12.45 38.26 -5.80
CA THR A 64 -11.14 38.31 -5.18
C THR A 64 -10.35 37.01 -5.38
N TRP A 65 -9.05 37.14 -5.45
CA TRP A 65 -8.15 35.98 -5.53
C TRP A 65 -7.48 35.70 -4.20
N ASN A 66 -7.20 34.45 -3.95
CA ASN A 66 -6.53 33.95 -2.77
C ASN A 66 -5.43 32.98 -3.16
N VAL A 67 -4.27 33.09 -2.55
CA VAL A 67 -3.14 32.17 -2.72
C VAL A 67 -2.64 31.76 -1.36
N ASN A 68 -2.55 30.46 -1.14
CA ASN A 68 -1.86 29.87 -0.02
C ASN A 68 -0.64 29.11 -0.55
N ASP A 69 0.55 29.60 -0.31
CA ASP A 69 1.82 29.08 -0.85
C ASP A 69 2.53 28.11 0.10
N ALA A 70 2.05 28.00 1.33
CA ALA A 70 2.56 27.07 2.34
C ALA A 70 1.42 26.53 3.20
N ALA A 71 1.61 25.36 3.83
CA ALA A 71 0.63 24.82 4.76
C ALA A 71 0.28 25.84 5.86
N TYR A 72 -0.99 26.24 5.94
CA TYR A 72 -1.47 27.25 6.87
C TYR A 72 -2.12 26.61 8.10
N PRO A 73 -1.52 26.76 9.30
CA PRO A 73 -2.04 26.13 10.51
C PRO A 73 -3.20 26.92 11.09
N LEU A 74 -4.26 26.21 11.49
CA LEU A 74 -5.40 26.76 12.22
C LEU A 74 -5.63 25.95 13.50
N ALA A 75 -5.62 26.64 14.65
CA ALA A 75 -5.83 26.01 15.94
C ALA A 75 -7.32 25.82 16.22
N ILE A 76 -7.74 24.57 16.38
CA ILE A 76 -9.09 24.19 16.81
C ILE A 76 -9.20 24.41 18.30
N ALA A 77 -10.28 25.03 18.74
CA ALA A 77 -10.54 25.21 20.17
C ALA A 77 -10.61 23.85 20.88
N ALA A 78 -10.27 23.82 22.17
CA ALA A 78 -10.31 22.62 22.98
C ALA A 78 -11.66 21.91 22.85
N SER A 79 -11.63 20.57 22.89
CA SER A 79 -12.84 19.74 22.87
C SER A 79 -13.65 19.94 24.16
N ASP A 80 -14.97 19.74 24.06
CA ASP A 80 -15.80 19.58 25.24
C ASP A 80 -15.55 18.21 25.89
N VAL A 81 -15.83 18.07 27.16
CA VAL A 81 -15.58 16.83 27.91
C VAL A 81 -16.60 15.74 27.54
N THR A 82 -17.81 16.10 27.17
CA THR A 82 -18.95 15.18 27.03
C THR A 82 -19.66 15.26 25.69
N LEU A 83 -19.59 16.39 25.00
CA LEU A 83 -20.34 16.64 23.78
C LEU A 83 -19.42 16.88 22.58
N SER A 84 -19.92 16.49 21.42
CA SER A 84 -19.24 16.75 20.14
C SER A 84 -19.66 18.09 19.54
N ARG A 85 -18.87 18.64 18.65
CA ARG A 85 -19.25 19.75 17.77
C ARG A 85 -18.67 19.56 16.38
N ILE A 86 -19.15 20.32 15.41
CA ILE A 86 -18.58 20.36 14.07
C ILE A 86 -18.14 21.81 13.82
N ASP A 87 -16.84 22.01 13.63
CA ASP A 87 -16.26 23.30 13.29
C ASP A 87 -16.10 23.39 11.76
N ALA A 88 -16.30 24.57 11.17
CA ALA A 88 -16.04 24.82 9.76
C ALA A 88 -14.69 25.52 9.58
N ILE A 89 -13.87 25.00 8.68
CA ILE A 89 -12.70 25.70 8.16
C ILE A 89 -13.14 26.45 6.92
N VAL A 90 -13.03 27.78 6.96
CA VAL A 90 -13.58 28.61 5.88
C VAL A 90 -12.53 29.57 5.32
N LEU A 91 -12.65 29.83 4.04
CA LEU A 91 -12.11 31.03 3.40
C LEU A 91 -13.19 32.10 3.49
N GLU A 92 -12.92 33.13 4.26
CA GLU A 92 -13.81 34.29 4.41
C GLU A 92 -13.36 35.40 3.48
N THR A 93 -14.25 35.85 2.60
CA THR A 93 -14.09 37.09 1.82
C THR A 93 -14.87 38.19 2.53
N ASN A 94 -14.20 39.33 2.81
CA ASN A 94 -14.82 40.41 3.55
C ASN A 94 -14.59 41.77 2.86
N HIS A 95 -15.64 42.23 2.18
CA HIS A 95 -15.67 43.49 1.43
C HIS A 95 -16.07 44.69 2.29
N SER A 96 -16.26 44.52 3.62
CA SER A 96 -16.62 45.65 4.49
C SER A 96 -15.57 46.75 4.43
N ASP A 97 -15.98 48.01 4.36
CA ASP A 97 -15.09 49.16 4.18
C ASP A 97 -13.97 49.25 5.24
N SER A 98 -14.24 48.74 6.45
CA SER A 98 -13.29 48.69 7.55
C SER A 98 -12.33 47.48 7.50
N VAL A 99 -12.62 46.45 6.70
CA VAL A 99 -11.85 45.18 6.69
C VAL A 99 -11.15 44.98 5.37
N ARG A 100 -11.85 44.81 4.27
CA ARG A 100 -11.36 44.59 2.90
C ARG A 100 -10.19 43.58 2.87
N LEU A 101 -10.46 42.38 3.40
CA LEU A 101 -9.45 41.34 3.57
C LEU A 101 -10.11 39.97 3.50
N ASN A 102 -9.44 39.06 2.79
CA ASN A 102 -9.79 37.63 2.84
C ASN A 102 -8.88 36.92 3.86
N LYS A 103 -9.42 35.92 4.53
CA LYS A 103 -8.65 35.12 5.50
C LYS A 103 -9.17 33.71 5.66
N LEU A 104 -8.24 32.81 5.98
CA LEU A 104 -8.58 31.48 6.47
C LEU A 104 -8.92 31.58 7.95
N ARG A 105 -10.05 30.99 8.35
CA ARG A 105 -10.49 31.00 9.74
C ARG A 105 -11.36 29.79 10.09
N ILE A 106 -11.62 29.64 11.37
CA ILE A 106 -12.52 28.63 11.90
C ILE A 106 -13.83 29.31 12.32
N VAL A 107 -14.93 28.74 11.89
CA VAL A 107 -16.26 29.00 12.44
C VAL A 107 -16.58 27.86 13.39
N GLN A 108 -16.52 28.13 14.67
CA GLN A 108 -16.77 27.12 15.70
C GLN A 108 -18.24 26.73 15.75
N GLY A 109 -18.51 25.44 15.76
CA GLY A 109 -19.85 24.91 15.91
C GLY A 109 -20.32 24.86 17.36
N THR A 110 -21.59 24.59 17.54
CA THR A 110 -22.20 24.40 18.86
C THR A 110 -22.03 22.95 19.32
N VAL A 111 -21.64 22.78 20.56
CA VAL A 111 -21.55 21.45 21.18
C VAL A 111 -22.94 20.85 21.38
N ALA A 112 -23.13 19.60 20.99
CA ALA A 112 -24.40 18.88 21.09
C ALA A 112 -24.16 17.36 21.08
N SER A 113 -25.15 16.59 21.54
CA SER A 113 -25.18 15.13 21.42
C SER A 113 -25.27 14.66 19.94
N SER A 114 -25.91 15.48 19.11
CA SER A 114 -25.98 15.32 17.64
C SER A 114 -25.56 16.66 17.01
N PRO A 115 -24.26 16.92 16.84
CA PRO A 115 -23.80 18.19 16.36
C PRO A 115 -24.14 18.39 14.88
N VAL A 116 -24.47 19.65 14.55
CA VAL A 116 -24.74 20.07 13.18
C VAL A 116 -23.67 21.02 12.69
N LYS A 117 -23.45 21.07 11.38
CA LYS A 117 -22.55 22.02 10.73
C LYS A 117 -22.99 23.46 11.10
N PRO A 118 -22.04 24.33 11.49
CA PRO A 118 -22.38 25.72 11.82
C PRO A 118 -22.92 26.47 10.60
N THR A 119 -23.84 27.39 10.84
CA THR A 119 -24.31 28.29 9.80
C THR A 119 -23.20 29.26 9.42
N LEU A 120 -22.84 29.28 8.15
CA LEU A 120 -21.84 30.18 7.63
C LEU A 120 -22.45 31.54 7.28
N THR A 121 -21.68 32.60 7.48
CA THR A 121 -22.09 33.94 7.09
C THR A 121 -22.09 34.06 5.57
N ASN A 122 -23.23 34.48 5.02
CA ASN A 122 -23.37 34.81 3.62
C ASN A 122 -24.27 36.08 3.53
N SER A 123 -23.63 37.22 3.54
CA SER A 123 -24.26 38.55 3.51
C SER A 123 -23.75 39.34 2.32
N GLU A 124 -24.31 40.53 2.06
CA GLU A 124 -23.88 41.39 0.95
C GLU A 124 -22.37 41.73 0.96
N LYS A 125 -21.71 41.72 2.13
CA LYS A 125 -20.30 42.13 2.26
C LYS A 125 -19.38 41.06 2.81
N VAL A 126 -19.92 39.97 3.36
CA VAL A 126 -19.10 38.93 3.98
C VAL A 126 -19.62 37.55 3.56
N HIS A 127 -18.75 36.79 2.92
CA HIS A 127 -19.05 35.42 2.48
C HIS A 127 -18.04 34.45 3.10
N GLN A 128 -18.52 33.30 3.54
CA GLN A 128 -17.70 32.23 4.10
C GLN A 128 -17.85 30.97 3.27
N HIS A 129 -16.79 30.60 2.57
CA HIS A 129 -16.72 29.42 1.72
C HIS A 129 -16.09 28.27 2.50
N PRO A 130 -16.80 27.17 2.74
CA PRO A 130 -16.29 26.07 3.56
C PRO A 130 -15.25 25.27 2.80
N LEU A 131 -14.03 25.17 3.33
CA LEU A 131 -12.98 24.29 2.81
C LEU A 131 -13.12 22.89 3.41
N ALA A 132 -13.49 22.80 4.69
CA ALA A 132 -13.74 21.51 5.35
C ALA A 132 -14.62 21.68 6.59
N TRP A 133 -15.19 20.56 7.01
CA TRP A 133 -15.89 20.39 8.27
C TRP A 133 -15.06 19.47 9.17
N VAL A 134 -14.88 19.86 10.42
CA VAL A 134 -14.06 19.13 11.39
C VAL A 134 -14.92 18.71 12.56
N THR A 135 -15.09 17.40 12.70
CA THR A 135 -15.82 16.84 13.86
C THR A 135 -14.89 16.78 15.06
N VAL A 136 -15.20 17.54 16.09
CA VAL A 136 -14.45 17.55 17.36
C VAL A 136 -15.21 16.72 18.37
N ALA A 137 -14.74 15.48 18.57
CA ALA A 137 -15.34 14.55 19.52
C ALA A 137 -15.00 14.94 20.98
N PRO A 138 -15.74 14.43 21.97
CA PRO A 138 -15.48 14.73 23.38
C PRO A 138 -14.08 14.29 23.82
N GLY A 139 -13.42 15.10 24.62
CA GLY A 139 -12.16 14.76 25.26
C GLY A 139 -10.97 14.55 24.34
N VAL A 140 -11.09 14.85 23.04
CA VAL A 140 -9.95 14.70 22.11
C VAL A 140 -8.90 15.79 22.34
N THR A 141 -7.64 15.40 22.25
CA THR A 141 -6.48 16.30 22.36
C THR A 141 -5.74 16.47 21.02
N GLN A 142 -6.25 15.76 19.99
CA GLN A 142 -5.71 15.79 18.64
C GLN A 142 -6.84 15.58 17.63
N ILE A 143 -6.77 16.29 16.51
CA ILE A 143 -7.68 16.09 15.38
C ILE A 143 -7.17 14.92 14.52
N ALA A 144 -8.00 13.89 14.36
CA ALA A 144 -7.69 12.78 13.46
C ALA A 144 -8.06 13.14 12.01
N ALA A 145 -7.36 12.57 11.05
CA ALA A 145 -7.66 12.77 9.63
C ALA A 145 -9.10 12.33 9.26
N SER A 146 -9.60 11.28 9.89
CA SER A 146 -10.98 10.79 9.71
C SER A 146 -12.06 11.73 10.25
N ALA A 147 -11.69 12.71 11.08
CA ALA A 147 -12.60 13.72 11.61
C ALA A 147 -12.77 14.92 10.66
N ILE A 148 -12.04 14.95 9.55
CA ILE A 148 -12.04 16.04 8.56
C ILE A 148 -12.81 15.61 7.32
N GLU A 149 -13.87 16.29 7.01
CA GLU A 149 -14.64 16.18 5.77
C GLU A 149 -14.29 17.36 4.88
N ASN A 150 -13.46 17.16 3.86
CA ASN A 150 -13.13 18.22 2.91
C ASN A 150 -14.35 18.57 2.05
N ALA A 151 -14.64 19.85 1.90
CA ALA A 151 -15.75 20.40 1.13
C ALA A 151 -15.32 20.90 -0.26
N VAL A 152 -14.03 21.08 -0.50
CA VAL A 152 -13.49 21.51 -1.80
C VAL A 152 -13.83 20.49 -2.88
N GLY A 153 -14.36 20.97 -4.00
CA GLY A 153 -14.83 20.13 -5.12
C GLY A 153 -16.28 19.68 -4.99
N THR A 154 -16.97 20.06 -3.90
CA THR A 154 -18.41 19.83 -3.74
C THR A 154 -19.23 21.05 -4.13
N SER A 155 -20.56 20.93 -4.15
CA SER A 155 -21.45 22.08 -4.38
C SER A 155 -21.31 23.19 -3.33
N ALA A 156 -20.79 22.88 -2.15
CA ALA A 156 -20.57 23.87 -1.08
C ALA A 156 -19.30 24.72 -1.29
N CYS A 157 -18.29 24.17 -1.98
CA CYS A 157 -17.05 24.85 -2.35
C CYS A 157 -16.57 24.27 -3.69
N PRO A 158 -17.11 24.73 -4.83
CA PRO A 158 -16.84 24.14 -6.12
C PRO A 158 -15.41 24.37 -6.59
N PHE A 159 -15.01 23.62 -7.58
CA PHE A 159 -13.83 23.98 -8.35
C PHE A 159 -14.15 25.10 -9.34
N VAL A 160 -13.15 25.92 -9.62
CA VAL A 160 -13.23 26.93 -10.69
C VAL A 160 -13.59 26.26 -12.01
N THR A 161 -14.64 26.75 -12.63
CA THR A 161 -14.98 26.41 -14.02
C THR A 161 -14.69 27.61 -14.93
N GLY A 162 -14.17 27.32 -16.13
CA GLY A 162 -13.87 28.35 -17.13
C GLY A 162 -15.03 28.64 -18.06
N ILE A 163 -14.72 29.21 -19.23
CA ILE A 163 -15.67 29.70 -20.26
C ILE A 163 -16.60 28.58 -20.81
N ILE A 164 -16.26 27.33 -20.65
CA ILE A 164 -17.18 26.25 -21.01
C ILE A 164 -18.22 26.17 -19.91
N ALA A 165 -19.32 26.84 -20.13
CA ALA A 165 -20.45 26.75 -19.19
C ALA A 165 -20.88 25.29 -19.01
N THR A 166 -20.98 24.85 -17.77
CA THR A 166 -21.51 23.52 -17.40
C THR A 166 -22.81 23.19 -18.14
N THR A 167 -23.67 24.19 -18.35
CA THR A 167 -24.91 24.08 -19.11
C THR A 167 -24.69 23.58 -20.55
N ALA A 168 -23.65 24.04 -21.24
CA ALA A 168 -23.39 23.58 -22.60
C ALA A 168 -22.83 22.15 -22.66
N ILE A 169 -22.12 21.74 -21.62
CA ILE A 169 -21.63 20.36 -21.48
C ILE A 169 -22.78 19.44 -21.10
N ASP A 170 -23.61 19.84 -20.15
CA ASP A 170 -24.78 19.07 -19.71
C ASP A 170 -25.79 18.89 -20.85
N ASP A 171 -26.03 19.94 -21.66
CA ASP A 171 -26.86 19.86 -22.85
C ASP A 171 -26.28 18.88 -23.89
N LEU A 172 -24.95 18.89 -24.09
CA LEU A 172 -24.27 17.95 -24.97
C LEU A 172 -24.35 16.51 -24.47
N PHE A 173 -24.16 16.30 -23.17
CA PHE A 173 -24.32 14.98 -22.54
C PHE A 173 -25.76 14.49 -22.58
N ASN A 174 -26.74 15.38 -22.36
CA ASN A 174 -28.14 15.04 -22.45
C ASN A 174 -28.54 14.68 -23.89
N GLN A 175 -28.05 15.42 -24.88
CA GLN A 175 -28.23 15.08 -26.28
C GLN A 175 -27.58 13.73 -26.61
N TRP A 176 -26.35 13.50 -26.16
CA TRP A 176 -25.62 12.26 -26.40
C TRP A 176 -26.32 11.04 -25.74
N ASN A 177 -26.78 11.20 -24.52
CA ASN A 177 -27.55 10.15 -23.83
C ASN A 177 -28.85 9.86 -24.57
N GLY A 178 -29.57 10.89 -25.03
CA GLY A 178 -30.77 10.72 -25.85
C GLY A 178 -30.53 9.99 -27.17
N GLU A 179 -29.48 10.37 -27.89
CA GLU A 179 -29.08 9.70 -29.14
C GLU A 179 -28.61 8.26 -28.91
N PHE A 180 -27.89 8.01 -27.78
CA PHE A 180 -27.46 6.67 -27.40
C PHE A 180 -28.65 5.78 -27.01
N ASP A 181 -29.58 6.27 -26.21
CA ASP A 181 -30.78 5.54 -25.81
C ASP A 181 -31.65 5.20 -27.02
N GLU A 182 -31.87 6.16 -27.95
CA GLU A 182 -32.59 5.92 -29.20
C GLU A 182 -31.87 4.88 -30.08
N TRP A 183 -30.54 4.96 -30.22
CA TRP A 183 -29.75 3.98 -30.95
C TRP A 183 -29.84 2.60 -30.30
N PHE A 184 -29.75 2.53 -28.97
CA PHE A 184 -29.78 1.29 -28.22
C PHE A 184 -31.17 0.63 -28.25
N ASP A 185 -32.24 1.42 -28.17
CA ASP A 185 -33.60 0.91 -28.30
C ASP A 185 -33.91 0.47 -29.73
N ASN A 186 -33.38 1.16 -30.74
CA ASN A 186 -33.44 0.71 -32.13
C ASN A 186 -32.67 -0.60 -32.33
N LEU A 187 -31.49 -0.74 -31.70
CA LEU A 187 -30.72 -1.98 -31.72
C LEU A 187 -31.47 -3.14 -31.05
N LYS A 188 -32.10 -2.89 -29.89
CA LYS A 188 -32.96 -3.84 -29.21
C LYS A 188 -34.17 -4.24 -30.06
N ALA A 189 -34.81 -3.28 -30.74
CA ALA A 189 -35.94 -3.55 -31.59
C ALA A 189 -35.54 -4.38 -32.82
N GLN A 190 -34.34 -4.16 -33.38
CA GLN A 190 -33.79 -4.98 -34.47
C GLN A 190 -33.36 -6.38 -33.99
N LEU A 191 -32.92 -6.52 -32.76
CA LEU A 191 -32.63 -7.79 -32.07
C LEU A 191 -33.86 -8.34 -31.37
N SER A 192 -35.05 -8.12 -31.91
CA SER A 192 -36.29 -8.62 -31.30
C SER A 192 -36.17 -10.11 -30.98
N ASP A 193 -36.81 -10.54 -29.89
CA ASP A 193 -36.80 -11.94 -29.43
C ASP A 193 -37.12 -12.94 -30.53
N ASN A 194 -37.88 -12.51 -31.53
CA ASN A 194 -38.20 -13.31 -32.72
C ASN A 194 -37.01 -13.51 -33.66
N VAL A 195 -36.12 -12.54 -33.82
CA VAL A 195 -34.91 -12.68 -34.65
C VAL A 195 -33.89 -13.56 -33.95
N VAL A 196 -33.67 -13.36 -32.65
CA VAL A 196 -32.79 -14.22 -31.86
C VAL A 196 -33.31 -15.64 -31.79
N ALA A 197 -34.61 -15.83 -31.55
CA ALA A 197 -35.24 -17.16 -31.54
C ALA A 197 -35.19 -17.84 -32.92
N ASN A 198 -35.38 -17.09 -34.03
CA ASN A 198 -35.22 -17.60 -35.37
C ASN A 198 -33.78 -18.00 -35.69
N LEU A 199 -32.80 -17.16 -35.27
CA LEU A 199 -31.38 -17.45 -35.47
C LEU A 199 -30.96 -18.69 -34.67
N GLN A 200 -31.41 -18.79 -33.41
CA GLN A 200 -31.17 -19.97 -32.57
C GLN A 200 -31.79 -21.23 -33.20
N ARG A 201 -33.04 -21.15 -33.68
CA ARG A 201 -33.70 -22.26 -34.35
C ARG A 201 -32.98 -22.66 -35.64
N GLN A 202 -32.48 -21.69 -36.45
CA GLN A 202 -31.68 -21.98 -37.63
C GLN A 202 -30.36 -22.66 -37.29
N ILE A 203 -29.69 -22.18 -36.22
CA ILE A 203 -28.48 -22.82 -35.72
C ILE A 203 -28.75 -24.25 -35.28
N ASP A 204 -29.82 -24.48 -34.53
CA ASP A 204 -30.19 -25.83 -34.07
C ASP A 204 -30.59 -26.77 -35.22
N VAL A 205 -31.33 -26.27 -36.22
CA VAL A 205 -31.66 -27.02 -37.44
C VAL A 205 -30.38 -27.33 -38.22
N ASN A 206 -29.51 -26.34 -38.44
CA ASN A 206 -28.27 -26.57 -39.18
C ASN A 206 -27.34 -27.54 -38.43
N LYS A 207 -27.26 -27.44 -37.11
CA LYS A 207 -26.49 -28.36 -36.26
C LYS A 207 -27.01 -29.77 -36.40
N THR A 208 -28.34 -29.96 -36.33
CA THR A 208 -28.98 -31.27 -36.50
C THR A 208 -28.75 -31.81 -37.91
N GLN A 209 -28.86 -30.96 -38.94
CA GLN A 209 -28.63 -31.33 -40.33
C GLN A 209 -27.17 -31.72 -40.59
N ILE A 210 -26.22 -30.96 -40.03
CA ILE A 210 -24.78 -31.26 -40.13
C ILE A 210 -24.50 -32.59 -39.43
N GLN A 211 -25.05 -32.80 -38.23
CA GLN A 211 -24.87 -34.03 -37.49
C GLN A 211 -25.45 -35.22 -38.25
N THR A 212 -26.67 -35.08 -38.77
CA THR A 212 -27.32 -36.14 -39.56
C THR A 212 -26.56 -36.44 -40.85
N ASN A 213 -26.11 -35.41 -41.57
CA ASN A 213 -25.33 -35.61 -42.79
C ASN A 213 -23.98 -36.26 -42.49
N TRP A 214 -23.33 -35.85 -41.38
CA TRP A 214 -22.08 -36.44 -40.91
C TRP A 214 -22.27 -37.92 -40.56
N ASP A 215 -23.29 -38.24 -39.76
CA ASP A 215 -23.60 -39.61 -39.35
C ASP A 215 -23.94 -40.49 -40.55
N ASN A 216 -24.72 -39.98 -41.51
CA ASN A 216 -25.06 -40.69 -42.73
C ASN A 216 -23.84 -40.90 -43.64
N THR A 217 -23.00 -39.89 -43.80
CA THR A 217 -21.76 -39.99 -44.57
C THR A 217 -20.82 -41.00 -43.95
N LEU A 218 -20.70 -40.96 -42.65
CA LEU A 218 -19.83 -41.82 -41.88
C LEU A 218 -20.34 -43.28 -41.89
N LYS A 219 -21.66 -43.48 -41.74
CA LYS A 219 -22.32 -44.79 -41.89
C LYS A 219 -22.15 -45.33 -43.32
N SER A 220 -22.25 -44.49 -44.35
CA SER A 220 -21.99 -44.84 -45.73
C SER A 220 -20.57 -45.30 -46.01
N TYR A 221 -19.57 -44.57 -45.49
CA TYR A 221 -18.16 -44.95 -45.59
C TYR A 221 -17.87 -46.26 -44.85
N THR A 222 -18.42 -46.42 -43.65
CA THR A 222 -18.25 -47.65 -42.85
C THR A 222 -18.90 -48.86 -43.53
N LYS A 223 -20.07 -48.66 -44.06
CA LYS A 223 -20.79 -49.70 -44.86
C LYS A 223 -20.00 -50.11 -46.10
N GLN A 224 -19.42 -49.12 -46.80
CA GLN A 224 -18.62 -49.37 -48.01
C GLN A 224 -17.29 -50.10 -47.67
N LEU A 225 -16.63 -49.77 -46.51
CA LEU A 225 -15.43 -50.42 -46.05
C LEU A 225 -15.67 -51.88 -45.56
N LEU A 226 -16.83 -52.16 -44.95
CA LEU A 226 -17.11 -53.45 -44.29
C LEU A 226 -18.08 -54.32 -45.07
N SER A 227 -18.67 -53.82 -46.14
CA SER A 227 -19.72 -54.54 -46.92
C SER A 227 -20.88 -55.05 -46.05
N LEU A 228 -21.28 -54.29 -45.02
CA LEU A 228 -22.29 -54.64 -44.03
C LEU A 228 -23.66 -53.99 -44.35
N PRO A 229 -24.79 -54.63 -44.03
CA PRO A 229 -26.12 -54.04 -44.18
C PRO A 229 -26.40 -52.91 -43.15
N ASP A 230 -27.30 -51.98 -43.56
CA ASP A 230 -27.59 -50.74 -42.75
C ASP A 230 -28.07 -51.00 -41.32
N SER A 231 -28.63 -52.15 -41.02
CA SER A 231 -29.13 -52.51 -39.69
C SER A 231 -28.11 -53.12 -38.77
N ALA A 232 -26.84 -53.25 -39.20
CA ALA A 232 -25.83 -54.04 -38.49
C ALA A 232 -24.79 -53.21 -37.73
N ILE A 233 -24.87 -51.84 -37.72
CA ILE A 233 -23.88 -50.97 -37.05
C ILE A 233 -24.57 -50.14 -35.96
N PRO A 234 -24.57 -50.61 -34.72
CA PRO A 234 -24.90 -49.76 -33.58
C PRO A 234 -23.91 -48.57 -33.48
N ASP A 235 -24.37 -47.44 -33.00
CA ASP A 235 -23.53 -46.22 -32.84
C ASP A 235 -22.24 -46.48 -32.03
N ASP A 236 -22.28 -47.42 -31.09
CA ASP A 236 -21.12 -47.84 -30.29
C ASP A 236 -20.09 -48.67 -31.08
N ALA A 237 -20.54 -49.48 -32.07
CA ALA A 237 -19.63 -50.27 -32.91
C ALA A 237 -18.84 -49.39 -33.90
N PHE A 238 -19.40 -48.24 -34.30
CA PHE A 238 -18.71 -47.27 -35.14
C PHE A 238 -17.48 -46.66 -34.44
N MET A 239 -17.61 -46.29 -33.17
CA MET A 239 -16.48 -45.78 -32.39
C MET A 239 -15.39 -46.84 -32.18
N ALA A 240 -15.76 -48.11 -32.02
CA ALA A 240 -14.82 -49.22 -31.95
C ALA A 240 -13.98 -49.35 -33.22
N LEU A 241 -14.59 -49.13 -34.38
CA LEU A 241 -13.91 -49.23 -35.68
C LEU A 241 -12.92 -48.09 -35.91
N VAL A 242 -13.31 -46.86 -35.54
CA VAL A 242 -12.45 -45.67 -35.67
C VAL A 242 -11.25 -45.74 -34.71
N VAL A 243 -11.42 -46.35 -33.55
CA VAL A 243 -10.39 -46.48 -32.53
C VAL A 243 -9.39 -47.59 -32.82
N GLY A 244 -9.81 -48.65 -33.57
CA GLY A 244 -9.06 -49.87 -33.85
C GLY A 244 -9.31 -50.97 -32.82
N THR A 245 -9.15 -52.25 -33.24
CA THR A 245 -9.46 -53.42 -32.42
C THR A 245 -8.63 -53.55 -31.15
N ASP A 246 -7.44 -52.92 -31.13
CA ASP A 246 -6.49 -53.01 -30.03
C ASP A 246 -6.50 -51.76 -29.15
N SER A 247 -7.45 -50.85 -29.31
CA SER A 247 -7.54 -49.61 -28.58
C SER A 247 -8.96 -49.40 -27.99
N ARG A 248 -9.04 -48.69 -26.91
CA ARG A 248 -10.26 -48.29 -26.21
C ARG A 248 -10.45 -46.79 -26.31
N ALA A 249 -11.69 -46.35 -26.55
CA ALA A 249 -12.06 -44.95 -26.60
C ALA A 249 -12.42 -44.43 -25.19
N TYR A 250 -12.03 -43.22 -24.92
CA TYR A 250 -12.37 -42.51 -23.70
C TYR A 250 -13.06 -41.21 -24.07
N ARG A 251 -14.27 -41.01 -23.54
CA ARG A 251 -15.00 -39.74 -23.60
C ARG A 251 -14.81 -39.02 -22.26
N VAL A 252 -14.05 -37.96 -22.25
CA VAL A 252 -13.68 -37.23 -21.04
C VAL A 252 -14.52 -35.97 -20.95
N THR A 253 -15.41 -35.92 -19.97
CA THR A 253 -16.21 -34.73 -19.65
C THR A 253 -15.53 -33.98 -18.51
N VAL A 254 -15.07 -32.75 -18.76
CA VAL A 254 -14.44 -31.90 -17.76
C VAL A 254 -15.41 -30.82 -17.33
N LYS A 255 -15.55 -30.67 -16.03
CA LYS A 255 -16.42 -29.67 -15.41
C LYS A 255 -15.67 -28.84 -14.36
N TYR A 256 -16.08 -27.59 -14.21
CA TYR A 256 -15.71 -26.79 -13.06
C TYR A 256 -16.38 -27.31 -11.78
N PRO A 257 -15.92 -26.88 -10.58
CA PRO A 257 -16.53 -27.30 -9.31
C PRO A 257 -18.02 -26.95 -9.16
N ASN A 258 -18.51 -25.98 -9.90
CA ASN A 258 -19.92 -25.60 -9.97
C ASN A 258 -20.74 -26.41 -11.00
N ASN A 259 -20.18 -27.52 -11.53
CA ASN A 259 -20.76 -28.40 -12.56
C ASN A 259 -20.94 -27.78 -13.96
N THR A 260 -20.49 -26.55 -14.21
CA THR A 260 -20.50 -26.00 -15.57
C THR A 260 -19.41 -26.62 -16.45
N PRO A 261 -19.60 -26.72 -17.78
CA PRO A 261 -18.60 -27.29 -18.70
C PRO A 261 -17.29 -26.51 -18.67
N ALA A 262 -16.15 -27.20 -18.59
CA ALA A 262 -14.82 -26.60 -18.65
C ALA A 262 -14.30 -26.68 -20.11
N ILE A 263 -14.38 -25.56 -20.82
CA ILE A 263 -14.12 -25.44 -22.26
C ILE A 263 -12.66 -25.12 -22.55
N GLY A 264 -12.10 -25.78 -23.57
CA GLY A 264 -10.76 -25.50 -24.09
C GLY A 264 -9.61 -25.96 -23.18
N PHE A 265 -9.86 -26.97 -22.33
CA PHE A 265 -8.81 -27.62 -21.54
C PHE A 265 -8.18 -28.76 -22.34
N THR A 266 -6.86 -28.84 -22.30
CA THR A 266 -6.12 -29.95 -22.94
C THR A 266 -6.13 -31.17 -22.05
N ILE A 267 -6.38 -32.35 -22.69
CA ILE A 267 -6.31 -33.64 -22.03
C ILE A 267 -5.05 -34.35 -22.50
N SER A 268 -4.23 -34.82 -21.56
CA SER A 268 -3.08 -35.67 -21.83
C SER A 268 -3.25 -37.07 -21.22
N GLY A 269 -2.39 -38.01 -21.63
CA GLY A 269 -2.47 -39.41 -21.23
C GLY A 269 -3.28 -40.28 -22.22
N LEU A 270 -3.91 -39.67 -23.22
CA LEU A 270 -4.60 -40.35 -24.32
C LEU A 270 -3.96 -39.99 -25.67
N SER A 271 -4.10 -40.89 -26.65
CA SER A 271 -3.75 -40.61 -28.05
C SER A 271 -4.95 -40.02 -28.78
N ALA A 272 -4.68 -39.16 -29.77
CA ALA A 272 -5.73 -38.57 -30.58
C ALA A 272 -6.49 -39.63 -31.39
N ILE A 273 -7.81 -39.43 -31.57
CA ILE A 273 -8.65 -40.13 -32.49
C ILE A 273 -8.82 -39.25 -33.73
N PRO A 274 -8.79 -39.79 -34.96
CA PRO A 274 -9.08 -39.00 -36.14
C PRO A 274 -10.41 -38.25 -36.01
N ASN A 275 -10.38 -36.95 -36.34
CA ASN A 275 -11.54 -36.05 -36.26
C ASN A 275 -12.10 -35.77 -34.84
N ALA A 276 -11.44 -36.23 -33.78
CA ALA A 276 -11.74 -35.87 -32.40
C ALA A 276 -10.62 -35.02 -31.79
N SER A 277 -10.94 -34.21 -30.78
CA SER A 277 -9.99 -33.31 -30.12
C SER A 277 -9.69 -33.78 -28.70
N LEU A 278 -8.43 -33.69 -28.33
CA LEU A 278 -7.97 -33.79 -26.93
C LEU A 278 -8.14 -32.47 -26.15
N VAL A 279 -8.75 -31.47 -26.79
CA VAL A 279 -9.13 -30.23 -26.14
C VAL A 279 -10.65 -30.22 -25.95
N THR A 280 -11.12 -29.92 -24.75
CA THR A 280 -12.53 -29.92 -24.43
C THR A 280 -13.33 -28.91 -25.26
N ASN A 281 -14.44 -29.34 -25.81
CA ASN A 281 -15.35 -28.56 -26.64
C ASN A 281 -16.29 -27.67 -25.78
N LYS A 282 -17.29 -27.05 -26.41
CA LYS A 282 -18.30 -26.19 -25.73
C LYS A 282 -19.12 -26.91 -24.63
N ASP A 283 -19.21 -28.22 -24.68
CA ASP A 283 -19.90 -29.04 -23.69
C ASP A 283 -18.92 -29.60 -22.62
N GLY A 284 -17.65 -29.21 -22.67
CA GLY A 284 -16.59 -29.68 -21.77
C GLY A 284 -16.09 -31.09 -22.12
N ILE A 285 -16.32 -31.59 -23.34
CA ILE A 285 -16.02 -32.96 -23.73
C ILE A 285 -14.80 -33.02 -24.66
N ALA A 286 -13.86 -33.90 -24.34
CA ALA A 286 -12.75 -34.31 -25.19
C ALA A 286 -12.79 -35.84 -25.42
N MET A 287 -12.20 -36.30 -26.53
CA MET A 287 -12.15 -37.73 -26.85
C MET A 287 -10.73 -38.16 -27.23
N GLY A 288 -10.33 -39.28 -26.71
CA GLY A 288 -9.04 -39.89 -27.01
C GLY A 288 -9.08 -41.41 -26.91
N LYS A 289 -7.98 -42.08 -27.25
CA LYS A 289 -7.84 -43.54 -27.19
C LYS A 289 -6.59 -44.01 -26.48
N SER A 290 -6.62 -45.25 -26.00
CA SER A 290 -5.46 -45.95 -25.48
C SER A 290 -5.55 -47.44 -25.69
N SER A 291 -4.43 -48.10 -25.92
CA SER A 291 -4.32 -49.56 -25.91
C SER A 291 -4.28 -50.15 -24.51
N ASN A 292 -3.95 -49.32 -23.50
CA ASN A 292 -3.87 -49.77 -22.13
C ASN A 292 -5.25 -49.93 -21.49
N THR A 293 -5.42 -50.96 -20.66
CA THR A 293 -6.65 -51.19 -19.90
C THR A 293 -6.86 -50.14 -18.82
N THR A 294 -5.77 -49.68 -18.21
CA THR A 294 -5.78 -48.59 -17.20
C THR A 294 -4.91 -47.45 -17.72
N VAL A 295 -5.46 -46.24 -17.70
CA VAL A 295 -4.78 -45.04 -18.17
C VAL A 295 -4.85 -43.94 -17.12
N SER A 296 -3.83 -43.12 -17.04
CA SER A 296 -3.84 -41.87 -16.27
C SER A 296 -4.19 -40.72 -17.21
N ILE A 297 -5.35 -40.13 -16.98
CA ILE A 297 -5.86 -39.02 -17.78
C ILE A 297 -5.63 -37.74 -16.99
N THR A 298 -4.93 -36.79 -17.58
CA THR A 298 -4.62 -35.49 -16.94
C THR A 298 -5.33 -34.39 -17.71
N VAL A 299 -6.06 -33.55 -16.97
CA VAL A 299 -6.53 -32.26 -17.46
C VAL A 299 -5.43 -31.25 -17.12
N GLU A 300 -4.83 -30.68 -18.16
CA GLU A 300 -3.71 -29.76 -18.01
C GLU A 300 -4.16 -28.42 -17.43
N LYS A 301 -3.26 -27.77 -16.68
CA LYS A 301 -3.52 -26.45 -16.15
C LYS A 301 -3.68 -25.43 -17.30
N LYS A 302 -4.83 -24.77 -17.34
CA LYS A 302 -5.13 -23.72 -18.33
C LYS A 302 -5.16 -22.34 -17.71
N TYR A 303 -5.63 -22.23 -16.47
CA TYR A 303 -5.81 -20.99 -15.74
C TYR A 303 -5.04 -21.01 -14.41
N ASP A 304 -4.67 -19.85 -13.92
CA ASP A 304 -3.88 -19.72 -12.67
C ASP A 304 -4.67 -20.10 -11.42
N ASP A 305 -5.98 -19.96 -11.47
CA ASP A 305 -6.94 -20.27 -10.39
C ASP A 305 -7.43 -21.72 -10.40
N ILE A 306 -6.99 -22.55 -11.35
CA ILE A 306 -7.43 -23.95 -11.51
C ILE A 306 -6.22 -24.87 -11.41
N LEU A 307 -6.36 -25.96 -10.64
CA LEU A 307 -5.34 -27.01 -10.56
C LEU A 307 -5.44 -27.98 -11.74
N ALA A 308 -4.29 -28.47 -12.21
CA ALA A 308 -4.26 -29.66 -13.07
C ALA A 308 -4.81 -30.86 -12.28
N LYS A 309 -5.59 -31.71 -12.96
CA LYS A 309 -6.22 -32.87 -12.32
C LYS A 309 -5.88 -34.14 -13.08
N THR A 310 -5.34 -35.12 -12.38
CA THR A 310 -5.04 -36.44 -12.93
C THR A 310 -5.95 -37.48 -12.28
N VAL A 311 -6.55 -38.32 -13.09
CA VAL A 311 -7.36 -39.46 -12.64
C VAL A 311 -6.86 -40.74 -13.32
N SER A 312 -6.84 -41.84 -12.58
CA SER A 312 -6.57 -43.17 -13.15
C SER A 312 -7.88 -43.85 -13.46
N VAL A 313 -8.05 -44.30 -14.69
CA VAL A 313 -9.29 -44.86 -15.20
C VAL A 313 -9.03 -46.24 -15.82
N THR A 314 -9.79 -47.22 -15.38
CA THR A 314 -9.80 -48.54 -15.98
C THR A 314 -10.94 -48.63 -16.98
N SER A 315 -10.64 -49.07 -18.18
CA SER A 315 -11.64 -49.22 -19.25
C SER A 315 -12.74 -50.21 -18.86
N THR A 316 -13.98 -49.80 -19.07
CA THR A 316 -15.18 -50.62 -18.82
C THR A 316 -15.78 -51.27 -20.09
N GLY A 317 -15.24 -50.93 -21.25
CA GLY A 317 -15.73 -51.41 -22.54
C GLY A 317 -15.03 -50.72 -23.72
N THR A 318 -15.66 -50.75 -24.87
CA THR A 318 -15.15 -50.11 -26.09
C THR A 318 -15.06 -48.59 -25.94
N ILE A 319 -16.04 -47.99 -25.26
CA ILE A 319 -16.07 -46.58 -24.90
C ILE A 319 -16.16 -46.50 -23.39
N THR A 320 -15.33 -45.70 -22.79
CA THR A 320 -15.34 -45.43 -21.35
C THR A 320 -15.62 -43.95 -21.12
N ASP A 321 -16.73 -43.67 -20.44
CA ASP A 321 -17.11 -42.31 -20.04
C ASP A 321 -16.41 -41.95 -18.74
N VAL A 322 -15.74 -40.80 -18.75
CA VAL A 322 -14.96 -40.28 -17.59
C VAL A 322 -15.41 -38.87 -17.30
N THR A 323 -15.87 -38.63 -16.10
CA THR A 323 -16.15 -37.24 -15.64
C THR A 323 -15.06 -36.78 -14.70
N ILE A 324 -14.44 -35.67 -15.02
CA ILE A 324 -13.40 -35.03 -14.19
C ILE A 324 -13.94 -33.68 -13.73
N ILE A 325 -14.07 -33.50 -12.41
CA ILE A 325 -14.42 -32.23 -11.81
C ILE A 325 -13.10 -31.58 -11.37
N LEU A 326 -12.83 -30.39 -11.90
CA LEU A 326 -11.65 -29.61 -11.60
C LEU A 326 -11.67 -29.12 -10.14
N GLU A 327 -10.55 -28.65 -9.68
CA GLU A 327 -10.40 -28.07 -8.35
C GLU A 327 -9.85 -26.65 -8.48
N TYR A 328 -10.36 -25.74 -7.65
CA TYR A 328 -9.78 -24.39 -7.54
C TYR A 328 -8.42 -24.44 -6.87
N ASP A 329 -7.47 -23.67 -7.39
CA ASP A 329 -6.20 -23.43 -6.72
C ASP A 329 -6.43 -22.40 -5.60
N ARG A 330 -6.70 -22.90 -4.41
CA ARG A 330 -6.94 -22.10 -3.20
C ARG A 330 -5.70 -21.91 -2.34
N ALA A 331 -4.53 -22.37 -2.79
CA ALA A 331 -3.30 -22.19 -2.04
C ALA A 331 -2.91 -20.71 -1.97
N ASN A 332 -2.42 -20.29 -0.82
CA ASN A 332 -1.82 -18.97 -0.68
C ASN A 332 -0.56 -18.87 -1.53
N LYS A 333 -0.45 -17.81 -2.30
CA LYS A 333 0.70 -17.50 -3.16
C LYS A 333 1.44 -16.31 -2.60
N THR A 334 2.77 -16.38 -2.60
CA THR A 334 3.63 -15.30 -2.08
C THR A 334 4.48 -14.71 -3.19
N VAL A 335 4.41 -13.39 -3.35
CA VAL A 335 5.21 -12.59 -4.27
C VAL A 335 6.15 -11.70 -3.47
N ARG A 336 7.45 -11.79 -3.76
CA ARG A 336 8.53 -11.06 -3.05
C ARG A 336 9.25 -10.05 -3.94
N SER A 337 8.90 -9.95 -5.21
CA SER A 337 9.48 -9.03 -6.19
C SER A 337 8.39 -8.36 -7.01
N SER A 338 8.68 -7.16 -7.47
CA SER A 338 7.79 -6.44 -8.38
C SER A 338 7.61 -7.20 -9.70
N GLY A 339 6.43 -7.12 -10.29
CA GLY A 339 6.09 -7.82 -11.51
C GLY A 339 4.61 -7.72 -11.83
N LYS A 340 4.09 -8.67 -12.60
CA LYS A 340 2.66 -8.76 -12.92
C LYS A 340 1.96 -9.75 -12.00
N LEU A 341 0.74 -9.43 -11.61
CA LEU A 341 -0.15 -10.39 -10.97
C LEU A 341 -0.60 -11.41 -12.03
N PRO A 342 -0.51 -12.73 -11.77
CA PRO A 342 -1.09 -13.71 -12.67
C PRO A 342 -2.60 -13.58 -12.71
N THR A 343 -3.13 -13.10 -13.83
CA THR A 343 -4.55 -12.81 -14.04
C THR A 343 -5.16 -13.64 -15.18
N ASN A 344 -4.42 -14.63 -15.73
CA ASN A 344 -4.96 -15.61 -16.63
C ASN A 344 -5.85 -16.59 -15.85
N VAL A 345 -7.00 -16.11 -15.41
CA VAL A 345 -7.93 -16.85 -14.54
C VAL A 345 -9.18 -17.26 -15.29
N SER A 346 -9.89 -18.25 -14.74
CA SER A 346 -11.17 -18.68 -15.28
C SER A 346 -12.25 -17.60 -15.14
N ALA A 347 -13.32 -17.69 -15.92
CA ALA A 347 -14.47 -16.78 -15.80
C ALA A 347 -15.21 -16.89 -14.46
N LEU A 348 -14.89 -17.90 -13.65
CA LEU A 348 -15.46 -18.12 -12.32
C LEU A 348 -14.65 -17.43 -11.21
N CYS A 349 -13.43 -17.01 -11.49
CA CYS A 349 -12.63 -16.22 -10.56
C CYS A 349 -13.17 -14.81 -10.48
N THR A 350 -13.46 -14.35 -9.27
CA THR A 350 -13.98 -12.99 -9.01
C THR A 350 -12.89 -12.01 -8.61
N GLY A 351 -11.66 -12.49 -8.37
CA GLY A 351 -10.53 -11.69 -7.94
C GLY A 351 -9.61 -12.42 -6.97
N ILE A 352 -8.95 -11.66 -6.11
CA ILE A 352 -8.09 -12.20 -5.04
C ILE A 352 -8.48 -11.61 -3.69
N GLU A 353 -8.27 -12.37 -2.64
CA GLU A 353 -8.11 -11.83 -1.29
C GLU A 353 -6.63 -11.86 -0.95
N TYR A 354 -6.11 -10.79 -0.36
CA TYR A 354 -4.68 -10.61 -0.22
C TYR A 354 -4.26 -9.87 1.04
N VAL A 355 -3.00 -10.07 1.41
CA VAL A 355 -2.25 -9.25 2.37
C VAL A 355 -1.10 -8.60 1.61
N LEU A 356 -1.11 -7.28 1.51
CA LEU A 356 -0.03 -6.48 0.91
C LEU A 356 0.80 -5.85 2.02
N VAL A 357 2.11 -6.03 1.94
CA VAL A 357 3.07 -5.57 2.96
C VAL A 357 4.13 -4.71 2.30
N ALA A 358 4.42 -3.56 2.86
CA ALA A 358 5.50 -2.68 2.42
C ALA A 358 6.87 -3.10 2.98
N GLY A 359 7.95 -2.51 2.50
CA GLY A 359 9.29 -2.73 3.03
C GLY A 359 9.46 -2.18 4.44
N GLY A 360 10.20 -2.88 5.30
CA GLY A 360 10.59 -2.38 6.62
C GLY A 360 11.72 -1.36 6.53
N GLY A 361 11.81 -0.44 7.48
CA GLY A 361 12.91 0.50 7.61
C GLY A 361 14.19 -0.16 8.14
N SER A 362 15.35 0.40 7.85
CA SER A 362 16.62 -0.04 8.44
C SER A 362 16.82 0.56 9.83
N GLY A 363 17.66 -0.09 10.65
CA GLY A 363 18.09 0.46 11.93
C GLY A 363 18.93 1.73 11.77
N GLY A 364 18.91 2.58 12.79
CA GLY A 364 19.78 3.75 12.89
C GLY A 364 21.15 3.39 13.44
N TYR A 365 22.12 4.25 13.20
CA TYR A 365 23.49 4.14 13.71
C TYR A 365 23.85 5.35 14.55
N SER A 366 24.15 5.15 15.82
CA SER A 366 24.57 6.22 16.72
C SER A 366 26.09 6.34 16.83
N LEU A 367 26.54 7.46 17.36
CA LEU A 367 27.93 7.89 17.44
C LEU A 367 28.88 6.80 17.93
N GLN A 368 29.96 6.60 17.19
CA GLN A 368 31.16 5.91 17.62
C GLN A 368 32.33 6.91 17.66
N SER A 369 33.13 6.93 18.71
CA SER A 369 34.32 7.74 18.76
C SER A 369 35.53 6.97 18.29
N ALA A 370 36.35 7.61 17.47
CA ALA A 370 37.66 7.13 17.06
C ALA A 370 38.67 7.22 18.19
N GLY A 371 39.13 6.11 18.70
CA GLY A 371 40.23 6.04 19.64
C GLY A 371 40.16 4.86 20.60
N VAL A 372 41.28 4.18 20.79
CA VAL A 372 41.40 2.92 21.56
C VAL A 372 40.98 3.04 23.03
N TYR A 373 40.83 4.29 23.54
CA TYR A 373 40.56 4.57 24.97
C TYR A 373 39.50 5.64 25.22
N SER A 374 38.75 6.11 24.20
CA SER A 374 38.19 7.45 24.41
C SER A 374 36.75 7.73 24.04
N ALA A 375 35.78 6.77 23.99
CA ALA A 375 34.38 7.23 24.02
C ALA A 375 33.31 6.18 24.28
N PRO A 376 32.25 6.62 24.93
CA PRO A 376 31.01 5.87 25.00
C PRO A 376 30.37 5.80 23.62
N SER A 377 29.79 4.66 23.29
CA SER A 377 28.93 4.52 22.13
C SER A 377 27.51 4.26 22.58
N ALA A 378 26.59 5.03 22.04
CA ALA A 378 25.17 4.81 22.19
C ALA A 378 24.69 3.87 21.06
N GLY A 379 23.79 2.95 21.37
CA GLY A 379 23.15 2.12 20.35
C GLY A 379 22.12 2.93 19.56
N GLY A 380 22.07 2.75 18.26
CA GLY A 380 21.00 3.25 17.40
C GLY A 380 19.69 2.52 17.66
N SER A 381 18.57 3.10 17.28
CA SER A 381 17.27 2.43 17.41
C SER A 381 16.97 1.51 16.21
N GLY A 382 16.09 0.55 16.42
CA GLY A 382 15.62 -0.34 15.35
C GLY A 382 14.71 0.38 14.36
N GLY A 383 14.67 -0.10 13.12
CA GLY A 383 13.71 0.35 12.11
C GLY A 383 12.31 -0.20 12.36
N GLY A 384 11.30 0.52 11.93
CA GLY A 384 9.90 0.07 11.97
C GLY A 384 9.60 -0.97 10.89
N GLY A 385 8.66 -1.84 11.16
CA GLY A 385 8.13 -2.78 10.16
C GLY A 385 7.31 -2.07 9.10
N GLY A 386 7.32 -2.59 7.87
CA GLY A 386 6.48 -2.08 6.79
C GLY A 386 5.01 -2.22 7.11
N ASN A 387 4.21 -1.21 6.79
CA ASN A 387 2.78 -1.28 6.97
C ASN A 387 2.16 -2.37 6.09
N ALA A 388 1.02 -2.90 6.53
CA ALA A 388 0.34 -3.99 5.86
C ALA A 388 -1.16 -3.75 5.83
N VAL A 389 -1.81 -4.34 4.83
CA VAL A 389 -3.26 -4.32 4.70
C VAL A 389 -3.76 -5.65 4.16
N LYS A 390 -4.86 -6.14 4.71
CA LYS A 390 -5.66 -7.22 4.16
C LYS A 390 -6.86 -6.61 3.43
N ASP A 391 -7.09 -7.03 2.17
CA ASP A 391 -8.20 -6.52 1.36
C ASP A 391 -8.58 -7.53 0.26
N THR A 392 -9.59 -7.20 -0.52
CA THR A 392 -10.02 -7.96 -1.68
C THR A 392 -9.90 -7.09 -2.92
N LEU A 393 -9.34 -7.64 -3.99
CA LEU A 393 -9.26 -7.00 -5.30
C LEU A 393 -10.07 -7.80 -6.31
N GLN A 394 -11.10 -7.17 -6.87
CA GLN A 394 -11.86 -7.73 -7.99
C GLN A 394 -11.22 -7.34 -9.31
N PHE A 395 -11.18 -8.25 -10.26
CA PHE A 395 -10.68 -7.98 -11.61
C PHE A 395 -11.26 -8.97 -12.62
N ALA A 396 -11.30 -8.56 -13.88
CA ALA A 396 -11.67 -9.44 -14.99
C ALA A 396 -10.48 -10.35 -15.39
N PRO A 397 -10.74 -11.53 -15.99
CA PRO A 397 -9.67 -12.35 -16.56
C PRO A 397 -8.75 -11.57 -17.49
N ASN A 398 -7.45 -11.81 -17.39
CA ASN A 398 -6.37 -11.14 -18.12
C ASN A 398 -6.25 -9.63 -17.88
N ALA A 399 -6.73 -9.13 -16.73
CA ALA A 399 -6.48 -7.74 -16.33
C ALA A 399 -4.98 -7.47 -16.18
N ASP A 400 -4.52 -6.30 -16.62
CA ASP A 400 -3.11 -5.92 -16.55
C ASP A 400 -2.79 -5.25 -15.19
N ILE A 401 -2.54 -6.08 -14.18
CA ILE A 401 -2.29 -5.62 -12.81
C ILE A 401 -0.80 -5.72 -12.50
N ASP A 402 -0.20 -4.57 -12.19
CA ASP A 402 1.18 -4.47 -11.73
C ASP A 402 1.25 -4.61 -10.20
N ILE A 403 2.27 -5.33 -9.76
CA ILE A 403 2.66 -5.46 -8.36
C ILE A 403 3.98 -4.71 -8.18
N ILE A 404 3.99 -3.69 -7.35
CA ILE A 404 5.22 -3.06 -6.87
C ILE A 404 5.45 -3.52 -5.44
N ILE A 405 6.60 -4.14 -5.18
CA ILE A 405 7.01 -4.56 -3.85
C ILE A 405 8.06 -3.58 -3.34
N GLY A 406 7.77 -2.94 -2.22
CA GLY A 406 8.67 -2.01 -1.57
C GLY A 406 9.95 -2.70 -1.08
N ALA A 407 11.09 -2.16 -1.47
CA ALA A 407 12.38 -2.60 -0.93
C ALA A 407 12.45 -2.33 0.58
N GLY A 408 13.21 -3.13 1.30
CA GLY A 408 13.59 -2.78 2.67
C GLY A 408 14.49 -1.55 2.69
N GLY A 409 14.47 -0.79 3.78
CA GLY A 409 15.39 0.31 3.99
C GLY A 409 16.84 -0.20 3.91
N PRO A 410 17.69 0.39 3.05
CA PRO A 410 19.06 -0.05 2.91
C PRO A 410 19.85 0.14 4.20
N GLU A 411 20.83 -0.73 4.41
CA GLU A 411 21.81 -0.58 5.47
C GLU A 411 22.56 0.76 5.26
N PRO A 412 22.77 1.58 6.32
CA PRO A 412 23.60 2.75 6.19
C PRO A 412 24.99 2.42 5.65
N PRO A 413 25.57 3.27 4.76
CA PRO A 413 26.82 2.97 4.09
C PRO A 413 27.98 2.77 5.08
N ARG A 414 28.75 1.72 4.88
CA ARG A 414 30.01 1.45 5.60
C ARG A 414 31.13 2.23 4.92
N ASP A 415 32.03 2.84 5.68
CA ASP A 415 33.29 3.35 5.12
C ASP A 415 34.25 2.15 4.91
N PRO A 416 34.55 1.74 3.66
CA PRO A 416 35.39 0.60 3.40
C PRO A 416 36.88 0.83 3.69
N HIS A 417 37.30 2.06 4.03
CA HIS A 417 38.71 2.42 4.17
C HIS A 417 39.15 2.67 5.62
N SER A 418 38.24 2.61 6.59
CA SER A 418 38.58 2.85 7.99
C SER A 418 38.76 1.54 8.75
N ILE A 419 39.98 1.28 9.19
CA ILE A 419 40.30 0.20 10.16
C ILE A 419 39.69 0.55 11.53
N ILE A 420 39.36 1.83 11.74
CA ILE A 420 38.62 2.38 12.89
C ILE A 420 37.40 3.06 12.29
N ASP A 421 36.26 2.45 12.47
CA ASP A 421 34.99 2.84 11.83
C ASP A 421 34.54 4.23 12.33
N GLU A 422 35.01 5.30 11.70
CA GLU A 422 34.61 6.68 11.93
C GLU A 422 33.26 6.98 11.25
N ARG A 423 32.26 6.13 11.46
CA ARG A 423 30.94 6.40 10.88
C ARG A 423 30.32 7.62 11.55
N LYS A 424 29.82 8.50 10.73
CA LYS A 424 28.94 9.58 11.22
C LYS A 424 27.66 8.98 11.73
N PRO A 425 27.09 9.50 12.82
CA PRO A 425 25.75 9.13 13.25
C PRO A 425 24.79 9.22 12.06
N THR A 426 24.05 8.18 11.81
CA THR A 426 23.21 8.11 10.60
C THR A 426 21.84 7.54 10.95
N GLN A 427 20.82 8.24 10.51
CA GLN A 427 19.46 7.75 10.58
C GLN A 427 19.28 6.56 9.62
N GLY A 428 18.56 5.56 10.07
CA GLY A 428 18.12 4.47 9.20
C GLY A 428 17.20 4.99 8.10
N SER A 429 17.20 4.31 6.99
CA SER A 429 16.36 4.62 5.84
C SER A 429 14.97 3.98 5.99
N SER A 430 13.96 4.67 5.52
CA SER A 430 12.62 4.09 5.42
C SER A 430 12.56 3.00 4.35
N GLY A 431 11.68 2.03 4.57
CA GLY A 431 11.33 1.04 3.56
C GLY A 431 10.51 1.66 2.42
N GLY A 432 10.49 0.98 1.28
CA GLY A 432 9.71 1.37 0.12
C GLY A 432 8.23 1.00 0.26
N ASN A 433 7.37 1.71 -0.45
CA ASN A 433 5.94 1.42 -0.52
C ASN A 433 5.68 0.19 -1.41
N SER A 434 4.69 -0.62 -1.04
CA SER A 434 4.15 -1.66 -1.92
C SER A 434 2.80 -1.23 -2.49
N GLN A 435 2.55 -1.56 -3.76
CA GLN A 435 1.37 -1.09 -4.49
C GLN A 435 0.82 -2.17 -5.43
N LEU A 436 -0.48 -2.10 -5.66
CA LEU A 436 -1.16 -2.78 -6.76
C LEU A 436 -1.71 -1.70 -7.70
N LEU A 437 -1.45 -1.84 -9.00
CA LEU A 437 -1.85 -0.87 -10.01
C LEU A 437 -2.59 -1.56 -11.17
N LEU A 438 -3.52 -0.84 -11.77
CA LEU A 438 -4.11 -1.17 -13.07
C LEU A 438 -3.67 -0.10 -14.07
N GLY A 439 -2.72 -0.45 -14.93
CA GLY A 439 -2.00 0.53 -15.75
C GLY A 439 -1.29 1.57 -14.87
N THR A 440 -1.66 2.85 -14.97
CA THR A 440 -1.10 3.93 -14.13
C THR A 440 -1.91 4.21 -12.85
N THR A 441 -3.08 3.58 -12.69
CA THR A 441 -3.97 3.83 -11.56
C THR A 441 -3.57 2.98 -10.36
N VAL A 442 -3.28 3.61 -9.23
CA VAL A 442 -2.99 2.92 -7.97
C VAL A 442 -4.29 2.41 -7.36
N LEU A 443 -4.47 1.10 -7.33
CA LEU A 443 -5.63 0.43 -6.71
C LEU A 443 -5.47 0.33 -5.20
N LYS A 444 -4.25 0.04 -4.74
CA LYS A 444 -3.91 -0.05 -3.32
C LYS A 444 -2.45 0.32 -3.10
N SER A 445 -2.17 1.00 -2.01
CA SER A 445 -0.80 1.34 -1.58
C SER A 445 -0.67 1.15 -0.07
N VAL A 446 0.48 0.64 0.35
CA VAL A 446 0.90 0.59 1.77
C VAL A 446 2.28 1.19 1.90
N THR A 447 2.48 1.98 2.95
CA THR A 447 3.72 2.74 3.16
C THR A 447 4.78 1.89 3.85
N GLY A 448 6.04 2.12 3.51
CA GLY A 448 7.19 1.50 4.17
C GLY A 448 7.30 1.87 5.64
N GLY A 449 7.98 1.04 6.40
CA GLY A 449 8.33 1.31 7.79
C GLY A 449 9.39 2.41 7.90
N GLY A 450 9.33 3.23 8.94
CA GLY A 450 10.29 4.29 9.19
C GLY A 450 11.68 3.76 9.56
N GLY A 451 12.73 4.47 9.18
CA GLY A 451 14.09 4.18 9.63
C GLY A 451 14.28 4.46 11.12
N GLY A 452 15.18 3.73 11.75
CA GLY A 452 15.56 3.94 13.16
C GLY A 452 16.33 5.26 13.34
N SER A 453 16.18 5.88 14.48
CA SER A 453 16.84 7.14 14.83
C SER A 453 18.26 6.92 15.39
N TYR A 454 18.98 8.00 15.60
CA TYR A 454 20.35 8.01 16.16
C TYR A 454 20.54 9.15 17.17
N VAL A 455 21.60 9.06 17.97
CA VAL A 455 22.02 10.12 18.88
C VAL A 455 23.18 10.88 18.24
N GLU A 456 22.99 12.17 17.97
CA GLU A 456 24.02 13.01 17.36
C GLU A 456 24.99 13.56 18.41
N SER A 457 24.48 13.99 19.54
CA SER A 457 25.28 14.61 20.62
C SER A 457 24.70 14.27 22.00
N PRO A 458 25.56 14.01 22.99
CA PRO A 458 25.11 13.81 24.37
C PRO A 458 24.72 15.12 25.01
N SER A 459 23.79 15.08 25.96
CA SER A 459 23.68 16.17 26.96
C SER A 459 24.89 16.12 27.88
N SER A 460 25.42 17.29 28.26
CA SER A 460 26.60 17.41 29.15
C SER A 460 26.25 18.26 30.35
N LYS A 461 26.51 17.72 31.55
CA LYS A 461 26.41 18.46 32.83
C LYS A 461 27.81 18.57 33.41
N GLU A 462 28.27 19.80 33.67
CA GLU A 462 29.51 20.07 34.40
C GLU A 462 29.25 19.95 35.91
N ILE A 463 30.18 19.35 36.64
CA ILE A 463 30.15 19.20 38.08
C ILE A 463 31.50 19.55 38.67
N VAL A 464 31.56 19.92 39.93
CA VAL A 464 32.81 20.19 40.66
C VAL A 464 33.19 18.95 41.45
N ILE A 465 34.42 18.42 41.21
CA ILE A 465 34.90 17.19 41.85
C ILE A 465 35.62 17.47 43.15
N ASP A 466 36.42 18.57 43.21
CA ASP A 466 37.10 19.02 44.41
C ASP A 466 37.19 20.56 44.48
N GLY A 467 37.65 21.08 45.57
CA GLY A 467 37.76 22.53 45.78
C GLY A 467 38.84 23.25 44.95
N TYR A 468 39.62 22.53 44.14
CA TYR A 468 40.66 23.03 43.26
C TYR A 468 40.37 22.62 41.85
N ALA A 469 40.04 23.54 40.98
CA ALA A 469 39.97 23.50 39.52
C ALA A 469 39.64 22.15 38.78
N HIS A 470 39.39 21.07 39.51
CA HIS A 470 39.03 19.78 38.90
C HIS A 470 37.53 19.74 38.57
N LYS A 471 37.26 19.62 37.31
CA LYS A 471 35.89 19.54 36.79
C LYS A 471 35.55 18.12 36.38
N GLY A 472 34.30 17.74 36.62
CA GLY A 472 33.74 16.54 36.08
C GLY A 472 32.67 16.86 35.05
N PHE A 473 32.47 15.98 34.12
CA PHE A 473 31.38 16.06 33.16
C PHE A 473 30.59 14.76 33.18
N ILE A 474 29.28 14.88 33.22
CA ILE A 474 28.36 13.78 33.04
C ILE A 474 27.77 13.90 31.63
N LYS A 475 28.20 13.05 30.74
CA LYS A 475 27.63 12.97 29.39
C LYS A 475 26.53 11.93 29.38
N THR A 476 25.33 12.30 29.00
CA THR A 476 24.16 11.40 28.88
C THR A 476 23.73 11.33 27.45
N TYR A 477 23.72 10.12 26.94
CA TYR A 477 23.16 9.74 25.64
C TYR A 477 21.79 9.15 25.89
N GLU A 478 20.73 9.89 25.58
CA GLU A 478 19.36 9.43 25.80
C GLU A 478 18.95 8.42 24.73
N PRO A 479 18.05 7.48 25.06
CA PRO A 479 17.56 6.52 24.09
C PRO A 479 16.84 7.22 22.94
N THR A 480 17.09 6.77 21.74
CA THR A 480 16.38 7.26 20.55
C THR A 480 15.17 6.41 20.25
N ALA A 481 14.11 7.01 19.76
CA ALA A 481 12.90 6.30 19.38
C ALA A 481 13.14 5.39 18.16
N GLY A 482 12.53 4.21 18.17
CA GLY A 482 12.53 3.33 17.01
C GLY A 482 11.69 3.87 15.85
N GLY A 483 11.98 3.39 14.65
CA GLY A 483 11.20 3.71 13.46
C GLY A 483 9.74 3.26 13.61
N GLN A 484 8.82 4.07 13.14
CA GLN A 484 7.39 3.78 13.20
C GLN A 484 6.94 2.88 12.04
N GLY A 485 5.95 2.05 12.27
CA GLY A 485 5.40 1.17 11.26
C GLY A 485 4.36 0.19 11.82
N ASN A 486 4.09 -0.89 11.11
CA ASN A 486 3.19 -1.96 11.54
C ASN A 486 3.66 -2.61 12.86
N GLY A 487 4.98 -2.83 13.00
CA GLY A 487 5.65 -3.04 14.28
C GLY A 487 6.67 -1.92 14.50
N ASN A 488 6.65 -1.26 15.65
CA ASN A 488 7.60 -0.20 15.95
C ASN A 488 8.97 -0.77 16.30
N GLY A 489 10.03 -0.12 15.84
CA GLY A 489 11.40 -0.44 16.21
C GLY A 489 11.65 -0.23 17.70
N GLY A 490 12.53 -1.03 18.27
CA GLY A 490 12.98 -0.85 19.66
C GLY A 490 13.83 0.42 19.81
N SER A 491 13.75 1.06 20.97
CA SER A 491 14.59 2.21 21.28
C SER A 491 16.07 1.83 21.45
N GLY A 492 16.96 2.75 21.09
CA GLY A 492 18.39 2.60 21.33
C GLY A 492 18.73 2.59 22.82
N ALA A 493 19.96 2.27 23.12
CA ALA A 493 20.45 2.19 24.49
C ALA A 493 20.71 3.57 25.11
N LYS A 494 20.39 3.71 26.39
CA LYS A 494 20.83 4.85 27.19
C LYS A 494 22.24 4.59 27.72
N VAL A 495 23.12 5.59 27.61
CA VAL A 495 24.46 5.54 28.17
C VAL A 495 24.72 6.81 29.02
N VAL A 496 25.23 6.62 30.23
CA VAL A 496 25.74 7.68 31.10
C VAL A 496 27.23 7.49 31.27
N GLN A 497 28.02 8.49 30.93
CA GLN A 497 29.47 8.47 31.00
C GLN A 497 29.95 9.56 31.96
N CYS A 498 30.70 9.16 33.00
CA CYS A 498 31.37 10.04 33.92
C CYS A 498 32.78 10.38 33.43
N ILE A 499 33.14 11.63 33.41
CA ILE A 499 34.45 12.15 33.00
C ILE A 499 35.02 12.99 34.14
N SER A 500 36.27 12.74 34.49
CA SER A 500 37.06 13.58 35.42
C SER A 500 38.16 14.26 34.62
N THR A 501 38.27 15.58 34.75
CA THR A 501 39.35 16.37 34.13
C THR A 501 40.23 17.00 35.22
N THR A 502 41.53 16.82 35.11
CA THR A 502 42.55 17.55 35.83
C THR A 502 43.26 18.50 34.85
N ASP A 503 44.10 19.39 35.33
CA ASP A 503 44.76 20.40 34.48
C ASP A 503 45.50 19.82 33.26
N ASP A 504 45.93 18.54 33.34
CA ASP A 504 46.71 17.88 32.28
C ASP A 504 46.05 16.61 31.69
N THR A 505 44.97 16.07 32.30
CA THR A 505 44.42 14.79 31.86
C THR A 505 42.89 14.77 31.93
N THR A 506 42.30 14.12 30.92
CA THR A 506 40.89 13.75 30.89
C THR A 506 40.76 12.26 31.04
N SER A 507 40.07 11.78 32.06
CA SER A 507 39.88 10.37 32.35
C SER A 507 38.41 9.98 32.39
N TYR A 508 38.07 8.87 31.78
CA TYR A 508 36.76 8.24 31.91
C TYR A 508 36.74 7.40 33.17
N VAL A 509 35.81 7.68 34.07
CA VAL A 509 35.79 7.06 35.40
C VAL A 509 34.45 6.37 35.68
N TYR A 510 34.47 5.38 36.60
CA TYR A 510 33.28 4.66 36.98
C TYR A 510 32.26 5.56 37.68
N ASN A 511 32.70 6.38 38.60
CA ASN A 511 31.86 7.34 39.29
C ASN A 511 32.59 8.67 39.52
N VAL A 512 31.81 9.74 39.68
CA VAL A 512 32.26 11.04 40.15
C VAL A 512 31.24 11.57 41.15
N LYS A 513 31.76 12.28 42.17
CA LYS A 513 30.94 12.95 43.18
C LYS A 513 30.99 14.45 42.98
N ASP A 514 29.82 15.05 42.86
CA ASP A 514 29.69 16.51 42.87
C ASP A 514 29.80 17.02 44.31
N ILE A 515 30.84 17.75 44.64
CA ILE A 515 31.04 18.23 46.01
C ILE A 515 30.04 19.31 46.41
N ASN A 516 29.47 20.03 45.46
CA ASN A 516 28.50 21.08 45.76
C ASN A 516 27.13 20.53 46.14
N THR A 517 26.73 19.43 45.52
CA THR A 517 25.42 18.79 45.78
C THR A 517 25.53 17.54 46.65
N GLY A 518 26.74 16.96 46.75
CA GLY A 518 26.99 15.69 47.43
C GLY A 518 26.52 14.48 46.60
N GLU A 519 25.97 14.68 45.45
CA GLU A 519 25.43 13.62 44.56
C GLU A 519 26.56 12.84 43.89
N THR A 520 26.43 11.53 43.83
CA THR A 520 27.37 10.64 43.12
C THR A 520 26.75 10.20 41.81
N TYR A 521 27.42 10.47 40.71
CA TYR A 521 27.06 10.02 39.38
C TYR A 521 27.89 8.80 39.03
N THR A 522 27.24 7.77 38.46
CA THR A 522 27.87 6.51 38.09
C THR A 522 27.71 6.28 36.60
N SER A 523 28.80 5.91 35.95
CA SER A 523 28.77 5.49 34.57
C SER A 523 27.90 4.22 34.44
N SER A 524 26.97 4.26 33.56
CA SER A 524 26.00 3.17 33.36
C SER A 524 25.61 3.05 31.90
N TYR A 525 25.11 1.89 31.53
CA TYR A 525 24.48 1.65 30.24
C TYR A 525 23.20 0.83 30.43
N MET A 526 22.31 0.96 29.48
CA MET A 526 21.12 0.10 29.37
C MET A 526 21.13 -0.53 27.98
N ASN A 527 20.62 -1.74 27.88
CA ASN A 527 20.44 -2.36 26.57
C ASN A 527 19.32 -1.66 25.80
N GLY A 528 19.39 -1.71 24.49
CA GLY A 528 18.28 -1.31 23.65
C GLY A 528 17.07 -2.23 23.87
N THR A 529 15.89 -1.72 23.60
CA THR A 529 14.66 -2.49 23.76
C THR A 529 14.38 -3.33 22.51
N PRO A 530 13.71 -4.49 22.62
CA PRO A 530 13.22 -5.21 21.47
C PRO A 530 12.19 -4.37 20.70
N GLY A 531 12.11 -4.57 19.39
CA GLY A 531 11.02 -4.02 18.58
C GLY A 531 9.70 -4.72 18.90
N SER A 532 8.59 -4.06 18.58
CA SER A 532 7.26 -4.65 18.75
C SER A 532 6.91 -5.60 17.62
N ASP A 533 5.98 -6.51 17.89
CA ASP A 533 5.44 -7.39 16.87
C ASP A 533 4.71 -6.59 15.79
N GLY A 534 4.77 -7.11 14.57
CA GLY A 534 3.90 -6.68 13.51
C GLY A 534 2.52 -7.33 13.61
N GLN A 535 1.62 -6.86 12.80
CA GLN A 535 0.26 -7.40 12.71
C GLN A 535 0.26 -8.81 12.09
N ILE A 536 -0.58 -9.68 12.58
CA ILE A 536 -0.83 -11.00 12.00
C ILE A 536 -2.20 -10.95 11.31
N PHE A 537 -2.22 -11.36 10.06
CA PHE A 537 -3.46 -11.47 9.27
C PHE A 537 -3.79 -12.95 9.04
N GLU A 538 -5.06 -13.29 9.19
CA GLU A 538 -5.56 -14.59 8.75
C GLU A 538 -5.97 -14.51 7.29
N LEU A 539 -5.37 -15.35 6.43
CA LEU A 539 -5.67 -15.42 5.00
C LEU A 539 -5.87 -16.89 4.63
N ASN A 540 -7.07 -17.23 4.20
CA ASN A 540 -7.43 -18.59 3.79
C ASN A 540 -7.04 -19.67 4.83
N GLY A 541 -7.24 -19.38 6.12
CA GLY A 541 -6.93 -20.28 7.24
C GLY A 541 -5.45 -20.35 7.64
N GLU A 542 -4.59 -19.53 7.03
CA GLU A 542 -3.17 -19.41 7.39
C GLU A 542 -2.89 -18.06 8.06
N SER A 543 -2.08 -18.06 9.09
CA SER A 543 -1.62 -16.85 9.77
C SER A 543 -0.43 -16.25 9.03
N ILE A 544 -0.58 -15.02 8.54
CA ILE A 544 0.43 -14.26 7.80
C ILE A 544 1.03 -13.19 8.73
N PRO A 545 2.20 -13.43 9.33
CA PRO A 545 2.89 -12.44 10.14
C PRO A 545 3.53 -11.37 9.25
N THR A 546 3.38 -10.11 9.63
CA THR A 546 3.85 -8.96 8.84
C THR A 546 4.59 -7.95 9.71
N GLY A 547 5.55 -7.28 9.13
CA GLY A 547 6.08 -5.98 9.55
C GLY A 547 6.49 -5.80 11.02
N GLY A 548 7.12 -6.78 11.68
CA GLY A 548 7.66 -6.57 13.04
C GLY A 548 8.79 -5.55 13.06
N GLY A 549 8.90 -4.74 14.12
CA GLY A 549 9.98 -3.78 14.31
C GLY A 549 11.31 -4.45 14.69
N GLY A 550 12.42 -3.87 14.25
CA GLY A 550 13.77 -4.30 14.65
C GLY A 550 14.11 -3.90 16.09
N GLY A 551 14.96 -4.65 16.77
CA GLY A 551 15.43 -4.29 18.11
C GLY A 551 16.38 -3.10 18.10
N GLY A 552 16.41 -2.34 19.21
CA GLY A 552 17.40 -1.27 19.43
C GLY A 552 18.80 -1.83 19.69
N GLY A 553 19.81 -1.08 19.28
CA GLY A 553 21.21 -1.41 19.54
C GLY A 553 21.61 -1.25 21.00
N ALA A 554 22.62 -2.01 21.45
CA ALA A 554 23.21 -1.85 22.76
C ALA A 554 24.19 -0.68 22.83
N GLY A 555 24.29 -0.04 23.98
CA GLY A 555 25.33 0.95 24.27
C GLY A 555 26.47 0.40 25.11
N CYS A 556 27.59 1.05 25.08
CA CYS A 556 28.69 0.75 25.98
C CYS A 556 29.39 2.02 26.50
N TYR A 557 30.11 1.91 27.59
CA TYR A 557 31.01 2.94 28.09
C TYR A 557 32.38 2.33 28.42
N MET A 558 33.41 3.17 28.44
CA MET A 558 34.80 2.79 28.72
C MET A 558 35.36 3.52 29.90
N PHE A 559 36.37 2.91 30.52
CA PHE A 559 37.19 3.51 31.60
C PHE A 559 38.64 3.61 31.18
N SER A 560 39.33 4.58 31.69
CA SER A 560 40.75 4.84 31.40
C SER A 560 41.72 4.06 32.29
N ASN A 561 41.26 3.26 33.26
CA ASN A 561 42.13 2.53 34.19
C ASN A 561 42.01 0.99 34.04
N GLN A 562 43.07 0.29 34.50
CA GLN A 562 43.25 -1.16 34.36
C GLN A 562 42.27 -1.98 35.22
N GLU A 563 41.76 -1.43 36.35
CA GLU A 563 40.83 -2.14 37.22
C GLU A 563 39.42 -2.25 36.60
N ALA A 564 39.01 -1.19 35.94
CA ALA A 564 37.80 -1.22 35.14
C ALA A 564 37.90 -2.17 33.94
N TRP A 565 39.13 -2.41 33.45
CA TRP A 565 39.40 -3.38 32.40
C TRP A 565 39.11 -4.84 32.81
N ASN A 566 39.34 -5.20 34.05
CA ASN A 566 39.10 -6.56 34.55
C ASN A 566 37.62 -6.89 34.82
N ALA A 567 36.76 -5.86 34.94
CA ALA A 567 35.32 -6.01 35.13
C ALA A 567 34.53 -6.30 33.81
N ARG A 568 35.21 -6.46 32.73
CA ARG A 568 34.75 -6.39 31.34
C ARG A 568 34.09 -7.59 30.72
N LYS A 569 33.44 -8.43 31.38
CA LYS A 569 32.55 -9.36 30.68
C LYS A 569 31.17 -8.73 30.48
N ILE A 570 31.11 -7.67 29.67
CA ILE A 570 29.84 -7.07 29.32
C ILE A 570 29.45 -7.62 27.93
N TYR A 571 28.55 -8.58 27.94
CA TYR A 571 27.91 -9.07 26.71
C TYR A 571 26.76 -8.12 26.37
N PHE A 572 26.88 -7.44 25.24
CA PHE A 572 25.81 -6.63 24.70
C PHE A 572 24.95 -7.49 23.79
N SER A 573 23.69 -7.66 24.14
CA SER A 573 22.73 -8.24 23.22
C SER A 573 21.96 -7.10 22.60
N PRO A 574 22.07 -6.89 21.25
CA PRO A 574 21.11 -6.06 20.57
C PRO A 574 19.73 -6.62 20.84
N GLY A 575 18.74 -5.75 21.05
CA GLY A 575 17.35 -6.21 21.17
C GLY A 575 17.02 -7.08 19.96
N ASN A 576 16.53 -8.30 20.20
CA ASN A 576 16.20 -9.23 19.13
C ASN A 576 15.16 -8.62 18.22
N GLY A 577 15.56 -8.26 16.98
CA GLY A 577 14.64 -7.94 15.93
C GLY A 577 13.90 -9.22 15.51
N ARG A 578 12.60 -9.18 15.36
CA ARG A 578 11.81 -10.31 14.82
C ARG A 578 11.92 -10.32 13.30
N GLY A 579 13.05 -10.83 12.80
CA GLY A 579 13.56 -10.67 11.44
C GLY A 579 13.09 -11.65 10.37
N SER A 580 12.02 -12.45 10.56
CA SER A 580 11.58 -13.40 9.51
C SER A 580 10.25 -13.04 8.84
N ALA A 581 9.49 -12.09 9.35
CA ALA A 581 8.23 -11.66 8.76
C ALA A 581 8.44 -10.80 7.51
N ILE A 582 7.47 -10.83 6.58
CA ILE A 582 7.46 -9.95 5.40
C ILE A 582 7.50 -8.49 5.86
N GLY A 583 8.44 -7.69 5.33
CA GLY A 583 8.56 -6.27 5.65
C GLY A 583 9.07 -5.98 7.08
N ALA A 584 9.77 -6.90 7.74
CA ALA A 584 10.33 -6.64 9.07
C ALA A 584 11.37 -5.52 9.05
N GLY A 585 11.40 -4.70 10.12
CA GLY A 585 12.39 -3.65 10.31
C GLY A 585 13.77 -4.19 10.68
N GLY A 586 14.81 -3.46 10.33
CA GLY A 586 16.19 -3.80 10.64
C GLY A 586 16.59 -3.44 12.07
N ALA A 587 17.46 -4.24 12.68
CA ALA A 587 17.99 -3.96 14.01
C ALA A 587 18.89 -2.71 14.01
N GLY A 588 18.87 -1.95 15.12
CA GLY A 588 19.80 -0.85 15.36
C GLY A 588 21.23 -1.33 15.57
N GLY A 589 22.21 -0.50 15.16
CA GLY A 589 23.62 -0.82 15.30
C GLY A 589 24.00 -0.98 16.78
N ALA A 590 24.65 -2.10 17.10
CA ALA A 590 25.24 -2.37 18.39
C ALA A 590 26.75 -2.25 18.29
N THR A 591 27.38 -1.68 19.33
CA THR A 591 28.85 -1.68 19.44
C THR A 591 29.28 -2.83 20.32
N MET A 592 30.11 -3.68 19.83
CA MET A 592 30.70 -4.79 20.58
C MET A 592 32.22 -4.58 20.68
N LEU A 593 32.71 -4.41 21.90
CA LEU A 593 34.13 -4.38 22.18
C LEU A 593 34.60 -5.76 22.63
N THR A 594 35.41 -6.43 21.79
CA THR A 594 36.10 -7.65 22.19
C THR A 594 37.58 -7.33 22.38
N GLY A 595 38.08 -7.45 23.60
CA GLY A 595 39.50 -7.31 23.91
C GLY A 595 39.98 -8.49 24.77
N THR A 596 41.13 -9.06 24.43
CA THR A 596 41.83 -10.02 25.27
C THR A 596 42.87 -9.28 26.14
N GLN A 597 42.99 -9.73 27.41
CA GLN A 597 43.95 -9.21 28.35
C GLN A 597 45.39 -9.29 27.77
N GLY A 598 46.10 -8.15 27.67
CA GLY A 598 47.50 -8.10 27.34
C GLY A 598 47.88 -7.77 25.89
N SER A 599 46.97 -7.52 25.02
CA SER A 599 47.29 -7.01 23.67
C SER A 599 46.61 -5.65 23.44
N ASN A 600 47.36 -4.69 22.86
CA ASN A 600 46.87 -3.39 22.43
C ASN A 600 45.96 -3.49 21.19
N ASN A 601 45.55 -4.68 20.83
CA ASN A 601 44.66 -4.91 19.70
C ASN A 601 43.23 -5.15 20.20
N VAL A 602 42.39 -4.15 20.01
CA VAL A 602 40.93 -4.32 20.06
C VAL A 602 40.53 -4.95 18.73
N SER A 603 40.39 -6.27 18.71
CA SER A 603 39.92 -6.98 17.53
C SER A 603 38.40 -7.15 17.60
N GLY A 604 37.72 -6.61 16.64
CA GLY A 604 36.33 -6.92 16.33
C GLY A 604 35.30 -5.97 16.97
N MET A 605 34.97 -4.93 16.27
CA MET A 605 33.68 -4.25 16.43
C MET A 605 32.71 -4.88 15.45
N ASP A 606 31.82 -5.73 15.93
CA ASP A 606 30.75 -6.27 15.09
C ASP A 606 29.57 -5.30 15.15
N ASN A 607 29.55 -4.39 14.18
CA ASN A 607 28.47 -3.43 13.98
C ASN A 607 27.42 -4.07 13.09
N THR A 608 26.55 -4.87 13.67
CA THR A 608 25.41 -5.41 12.93
C THR A 608 24.27 -4.40 12.84
N ILE A 609 24.37 -3.48 11.90
CA ILE A 609 23.20 -2.76 11.41
C ILE A 609 22.55 -3.68 10.39
N ILE A 610 21.29 -3.98 10.57
CA ILE A 610 20.57 -4.83 9.63
C ILE A 610 19.63 -3.93 8.82
N GLY A 611 19.68 -4.04 7.49
CA GLY A 611 18.71 -3.42 6.60
C GLY A 611 17.32 -3.97 6.85
N GLY A 612 16.29 -3.20 6.55
CA GLY A 612 14.92 -3.66 6.57
C GLY A 612 14.68 -4.74 5.53
N LEU A 613 13.73 -5.65 5.77
CA LEU A 613 13.33 -6.65 4.79
C LEU A 613 12.37 -6.05 3.76
N ALA A 614 12.44 -6.55 2.52
CA ALA A 614 11.49 -6.19 1.48
C ALA A 614 10.06 -6.58 1.87
N GLY A 615 9.10 -5.85 1.36
CA GLY A 615 7.69 -6.16 1.45
C GLY A 615 7.30 -7.43 0.69
N GLY A 616 6.03 -7.62 0.49
CA GLY A 616 5.51 -8.76 -0.26
C GLY A 616 4.00 -8.69 -0.44
N LEU A 617 3.50 -9.57 -1.29
CA LEU A 617 2.09 -9.82 -1.49
C LEU A 617 1.82 -11.30 -1.22
N VAL A 618 0.89 -11.61 -0.34
CA VAL A 618 0.35 -12.96 -0.15
C VAL A 618 -1.11 -12.92 -0.57
N TYR A 619 -1.53 -13.82 -1.44
CA TYR A 619 -2.89 -13.82 -1.98
C TYR A 619 -3.38 -15.22 -2.33
N TYR A 620 -4.69 -15.38 -2.43
CA TYR A 620 -5.32 -16.53 -3.08
C TYR A 620 -6.50 -16.07 -3.97
N TYR A 621 -6.88 -16.91 -4.95
CA TYR A 621 -7.99 -16.62 -5.87
C TYR A 621 -9.33 -16.87 -5.21
N LYS A 622 -10.30 -15.97 -5.44
CA LYS A 622 -11.69 -16.07 -4.96
C LYS A 622 -12.61 -16.52 -6.09
N HIS A 623 -13.54 -17.38 -5.75
CA HIS A 623 -14.53 -17.94 -6.67
C HIS A 623 -15.94 -17.74 -6.14
#